data_e06de18178f4ab26eb7d945757cc2beb
#
_entry.id   e06de18178f4ab26eb7d945757cc2beb
#
_cell.length_a   1.000
_cell.length_b   1.000
_cell.length_c   1.000
_cell.angle_alpha   90.00
_cell.angle_beta   90.00
_cell.angle_gamma   90.00
#
_symmetry.space_group_name_H-M   'P 1'
#
loop_
_entity.id
_entity.type
_entity.pdbx_description
1 polymer ?
#
loop_
_entity_poly.entity_id
_entity_poly.type
_entity_poly.pdbx_seq_one_letter_code
_entity_poly.pdbx_strand_id
1 'polypeptide(L)'
;MQIAAPIQRCFDLSRSIEVHLLGTERTGERAVDGVTTGLIGPDQFVRWRAKHLGVRQHLTSQITAFDSPRYFQDTMVEGAFKFMQHDHFFTALSERQTEMRDRFTFAAPLSVLGNIAEQLFLKRYMDRLLRHRNEVVKQVAESDRWQDFIPRPK
;
A
#
# COMPACT_ATOMS: atom_id res chain seq x y z
N MET A 1 -9.49 -8.15 6.04
CA MET A 1 -10.86 -7.68 5.73
C MET A 1 -11.45 -8.50 4.60
N GLN A 2 -12.80 -8.59 4.51
CA GLN A 2 -13.46 -9.24 3.37
C GLN A 2 -13.92 -8.18 2.37
N ILE A 3 -13.77 -8.50 1.08
CA ILE A 3 -14.10 -7.63 -0.06
C ILE A 3 -15.00 -8.45 -1.01
N ALA A 4 -16.16 -7.89 -1.39
CA ALA A 4 -17.10 -8.52 -2.31
C ALA A 4 -16.64 -8.32 -3.78
N ALA A 5 -15.46 -8.86 -4.11
CA ALA A 5 -14.86 -8.81 -5.44
C ALA A 5 -13.96 -10.03 -5.69
N PRO A 6 -13.70 -10.40 -6.96
CA PRO A 6 -12.77 -11.46 -7.33
C PRO A 6 -11.34 -11.14 -6.87
N ILE A 7 -10.57 -12.19 -6.53
CA ILE A 7 -9.20 -12.06 -6.01
C ILE A 7 -8.28 -11.28 -6.94
N GLN A 8 -8.36 -11.49 -8.27
CA GLN A 8 -7.53 -10.77 -9.24
C GLN A 8 -7.79 -9.26 -9.19
N ARG A 9 -9.06 -8.83 -9.04
CA ARG A 9 -9.43 -7.43 -8.92
C ARG A 9 -8.85 -6.81 -7.64
N CYS A 10 -8.99 -7.48 -6.51
CA CYS A 10 -8.46 -7.01 -5.24
C CYS A 10 -6.92 -6.87 -5.30
N PHE A 11 -6.24 -7.87 -5.86
CA PHE A 11 -4.80 -7.88 -6.04
C PHE A 11 -4.33 -6.73 -6.95
N ASP A 12 -4.96 -6.54 -8.12
CA ASP A 12 -4.56 -5.50 -9.07
C ASP A 12 -4.82 -4.09 -8.52
N LEU A 13 -5.95 -3.85 -7.86
CA LEU A 13 -6.23 -2.55 -7.23
C LEU A 13 -5.25 -2.24 -6.09
N SER A 14 -4.81 -3.24 -5.34
CA SER A 14 -3.86 -3.03 -4.24
C SER A 14 -2.46 -2.61 -4.70
N ARG A 15 -2.09 -2.92 -5.95
CA ARG A 15 -0.82 -2.52 -6.59
C ARG A 15 -0.99 -1.37 -7.61
N SER A 16 -2.18 -0.77 -7.72
CA SER A 16 -2.41 0.42 -8.55
C SER A 16 -1.87 1.67 -7.86
N ILE A 17 -1.03 2.42 -8.58
CA ILE A 17 -0.49 3.70 -8.12
C ILE A 17 -1.61 4.69 -7.85
N GLU A 18 -2.61 4.78 -8.73
CA GLU A 18 -3.73 5.71 -8.61
C GLU A 18 -4.60 5.38 -7.40
N VAL A 19 -4.91 4.10 -7.16
CA VAL A 19 -5.69 3.66 -5.98
C VAL A 19 -4.91 3.94 -4.69
N HIS A 20 -3.58 3.73 -4.70
CA HIS A 20 -2.72 4.10 -3.57
C HIS A 20 -2.83 5.60 -3.27
N LEU A 21 -2.74 6.47 -4.29
CA LEU A 21 -2.85 7.92 -4.13
C LEU A 21 -4.22 8.36 -3.60
N LEU A 22 -5.32 7.70 -3.99
CA LEU A 22 -6.65 7.93 -3.41
C LEU A 22 -6.66 7.65 -1.90
N GLY A 23 -6.01 6.57 -1.47
CA GLY A 23 -5.91 6.20 -0.05
C GLY A 23 -4.99 7.10 0.78
N THR A 24 -4.17 7.94 0.13
CA THR A 24 -3.17 8.80 0.78
C THR A 24 -3.36 10.29 0.51
N GLU A 25 -4.51 10.72 0.00
CA GLU A 25 -4.83 12.13 -0.30
C GLU A 25 -4.55 13.09 0.87
N ARG A 26 -4.84 12.65 2.11
CA ARG A 26 -4.64 13.46 3.32
C ARG A 26 -3.17 13.80 3.60
N THR A 27 -2.24 13.01 3.09
CA THR A 27 -0.79 13.25 3.22
C THR A 27 -0.22 14.01 2.02
N GLY A 28 -1.03 14.24 0.99
CA GLY A 28 -0.62 14.84 -0.28
C GLY A 28 0.48 14.03 -0.97
N GLU A 29 0.43 12.69 -0.81
CA GLU A 29 1.41 11.79 -1.39
C GLU A 29 1.38 11.85 -2.92
N ARG A 30 2.56 11.73 -3.52
CA ARG A 30 2.75 11.71 -4.97
C ARG A 30 3.83 10.70 -5.33
N ALA A 31 3.61 9.92 -6.38
CA ALA A 31 4.65 9.15 -7.03
C ALA A 31 5.50 10.10 -7.89
N VAL A 32 6.81 10.16 -7.63
CA VAL A 32 7.71 11.14 -8.25
C VAL A 32 8.84 10.51 -9.05
N ASP A 33 9.03 9.18 -8.95
CA ASP A 33 10.05 8.43 -9.70
C ASP A 33 9.69 6.93 -9.74
N GLY A 34 10.26 6.17 -10.67
CA GLY A 34 9.95 4.78 -10.92
C GLY A 34 8.61 4.60 -11.61
N VAL A 35 7.79 3.67 -11.16
CA VAL A 35 6.42 3.48 -11.65
C VAL A 35 5.52 4.54 -11.02
N THR A 36 5.13 5.54 -11.80
CA THR A 36 4.34 6.68 -11.33
C THR A 36 2.86 6.59 -11.71
N THR A 37 2.47 5.63 -12.54
CA THR A 37 1.08 5.39 -12.99
C THR A 37 0.87 3.91 -13.29
N GLY A 38 -0.38 3.44 -13.21
CA GLY A 38 -0.77 2.08 -13.53
C GLY A 38 -0.42 1.07 -12.44
N LEU A 39 -0.18 -0.16 -12.84
CA LEU A 39 0.04 -1.29 -11.93
C LEU A 39 1.55 -1.56 -11.76
N ILE A 40 2.06 -1.41 -10.55
CA ILE A 40 3.44 -1.79 -10.25
C ILE A 40 3.58 -3.31 -10.25
N GLY A 41 4.69 -3.84 -10.79
CA GLY A 41 4.98 -5.26 -10.94
C GLY A 41 6.26 -5.70 -10.23
N PRO A 42 6.66 -7.00 -10.39
CA PRO A 42 7.84 -7.55 -9.75
C PRO A 42 9.10 -6.75 -10.11
N ASP A 43 10.00 -6.61 -9.14
CA ASP A 43 11.29 -5.91 -9.22
C ASP A 43 11.21 -4.41 -9.55
N GLN A 44 10.00 -3.87 -9.77
CA GLN A 44 9.79 -2.45 -9.99
C GLN A 44 9.77 -1.68 -8.67
N PHE A 45 10.12 -0.40 -8.74
CA PHE A 45 10.09 0.51 -7.61
C PHE A 45 9.21 1.73 -7.89
N VAL A 46 8.80 2.37 -6.81
CA VAL A 46 8.16 3.69 -6.82
C VAL A 46 8.80 4.56 -5.75
N ARG A 47 9.01 5.83 -6.06
CA ARG A 47 9.45 6.85 -5.10
C ARG A 47 8.28 7.75 -4.76
N TRP A 48 7.88 7.70 -3.50
CA TRP A 48 6.83 8.53 -2.94
C TRP A 48 7.39 9.80 -2.32
N ARG A 49 6.64 10.87 -2.44
CA ARG A 49 6.85 12.11 -1.69
C ARG A 49 5.57 12.48 -0.99
N ALA A 50 5.59 12.58 0.33
CA ALA A 50 4.43 12.86 1.16
C ALA A 50 4.77 13.84 2.28
N LYS A 51 3.73 14.38 2.94
CA LYS A 51 3.87 15.16 4.17
C LYS A 51 3.28 14.37 5.33
N HIS A 52 4.15 13.81 6.17
CA HIS A 52 3.75 13.13 7.39
C HIS A 52 4.12 13.96 8.61
N LEU A 53 3.15 14.18 9.53
CA LEU A 53 3.35 14.95 10.77
C LEU A 53 3.99 16.33 10.54
N GLY A 54 3.61 16.99 9.43
CA GLY A 54 4.13 18.31 9.09
C GLY A 54 5.46 18.33 8.34
N VAL A 55 6.17 17.19 8.23
CA VAL A 55 7.48 17.07 7.60
C VAL A 55 7.34 16.42 6.20
N ARG A 56 7.99 17.02 5.20
CA ARG A 56 8.11 16.38 3.87
C ARG A 56 9.10 15.23 3.96
N GLN A 57 8.69 14.09 3.46
CA GLN A 57 9.47 12.86 3.45
C GLN A 57 9.45 12.22 2.07
N HIS A 58 10.48 11.45 1.79
CA HIS A 58 10.56 10.56 0.63
C HIS A 58 10.63 9.12 1.12
N LEU A 59 10.00 8.23 0.36
CA LEU A 59 10.06 6.80 0.56
C LEU A 59 10.19 6.14 -0.81
N THR A 60 11.26 5.40 -1.03
CA THR A 60 11.41 4.52 -2.19
C THR A 60 11.13 3.11 -1.74
N SER A 61 10.09 2.49 -2.30
CA SER A 61 9.77 1.08 -2.09
C SER A 61 9.88 0.28 -3.38
N GLN A 62 10.28 -0.97 -3.27
CA GLN A 62 10.45 -1.91 -4.39
C GLN A 62 9.62 -3.16 -4.12
N ILE A 63 9.00 -3.71 -5.16
CA ILE A 63 8.33 -5.02 -5.10
C ILE A 63 9.40 -6.11 -5.04
N THR A 64 9.55 -6.75 -3.89
CA THR A 64 10.61 -7.73 -3.61
C THR A 64 10.13 -9.18 -3.63
N ALA A 65 8.81 -9.41 -3.61
CA ALA A 65 8.21 -10.72 -3.83
C ALA A 65 6.86 -10.56 -4.52
N PHE A 66 6.50 -11.53 -5.38
CA PHE A 66 5.29 -11.44 -6.21
C PHE A 66 4.78 -12.83 -6.59
N ASP A 67 3.58 -13.19 -6.13
CA ASP A 67 2.85 -14.41 -6.46
C ASP A 67 1.39 -14.05 -6.79
N SER A 68 1.14 -13.66 -8.02
CA SER A 68 -0.20 -13.23 -8.48
C SER A 68 -1.16 -14.42 -8.56
N PRO A 69 -2.40 -14.24 -8.10
CA PRO A 69 -2.98 -13.07 -7.45
C PRO A 69 -3.03 -13.18 -5.91
N ARG A 70 -2.13 -13.95 -5.28
CA ARG A 70 -2.22 -14.33 -3.87
C ARG A 70 -1.39 -13.47 -2.92
N TYR A 71 -0.27 -12.92 -3.44
CA TYR A 71 0.70 -12.26 -2.58
C TYR A 71 1.60 -11.30 -3.36
N PHE A 72 1.93 -10.17 -2.75
CA PHE A 72 3.10 -9.38 -3.09
C PHE A 72 3.66 -8.68 -1.85
N GLN A 73 4.92 -8.29 -1.93
CA GLN A 73 5.64 -7.60 -0.87
C GLN A 73 6.33 -6.37 -1.45
N ASP A 74 6.21 -5.23 -0.77
CA ASP A 74 7.03 -4.07 -1.01
C ASP A 74 7.96 -3.81 0.18
N THR A 75 9.22 -3.49 -0.12
CA THR A 75 10.27 -3.24 0.86
C THR A 75 10.87 -1.86 0.61
N MET A 76 11.12 -1.12 1.67
CA MET A 76 11.80 0.17 1.57
C MET A 76 13.25 -0.01 1.14
N VAL A 77 13.62 0.71 0.09
CA VAL A 77 15.03 0.86 -0.36
C VAL A 77 15.66 2.10 0.26
N GLU A 78 14.90 3.19 0.33
CA GLU A 78 15.32 4.47 0.92
C GLU A 78 14.12 5.17 1.55
N GLY A 79 14.26 5.76 2.74
CA GLY A 79 13.14 6.47 3.36
C GLY A 79 13.35 6.85 4.81
N ALA A 80 12.23 7.22 5.46
CA ALA A 80 12.22 7.75 6.81
C ALA A 80 12.36 6.70 7.92
N PHE A 81 12.20 5.41 7.60
CA PHE A 81 12.36 4.30 8.53
C PHE A 81 13.80 3.77 8.50
N LYS A 82 14.22 3.06 9.54
CA LYS A 82 15.42 2.22 9.50
C LYS A 82 15.19 0.97 8.63
N PHE A 83 13.95 0.47 8.65
CA PHE A 83 13.49 -0.70 7.91
C PHE A 83 11.98 -0.59 7.72
N MET A 84 11.46 -1.02 6.56
CA MET A 84 10.03 -1.18 6.31
C MET A 84 9.81 -2.31 5.31
N GLN A 85 8.84 -3.15 5.62
CA GLN A 85 8.35 -4.24 4.77
C GLN A 85 6.83 -4.30 4.89
N HIS A 86 6.15 -4.39 3.77
CA HIS A 86 4.71 -4.52 3.70
C HIS A 86 4.32 -5.75 2.87
N ASP A 87 3.71 -6.70 3.51
CA ASP A 87 3.20 -7.92 2.90
C ASP A 87 1.70 -7.78 2.65
N HIS A 88 1.27 -8.09 1.45
CA HIS A 88 -0.13 -8.10 1.03
C HIS A 88 -0.55 -9.53 0.68
N PHE A 89 -1.54 -10.05 1.40
CA PHE A 89 -2.06 -11.40 1.22
C PHE A 89 -3.51 -11.36 0.73
N PHE A 90 -3.82 -12.20 -0.25
CA PHE A 90 -5.15 -12.34 -0.80
C PHE A 90 -5.55 -13.81 -0.84
N THR A 91 -6.76 -14.12 -0.36
CA THR A 91 -7.32 -15.47 -0.36
C THR A 91 -8.71 -15.41 -0.96
N ALA A 92 -8.96 -16.15 -2.04
CA ALA A 92 -10.30 -16.28 -2.59
C ALA A 92 -11.18 -17.08 -1.62
N LEU A 93 -12.26 -16.48 -1.12
CA LEU A 93 -13.29 -17.16 -0.34
C LEU A 93 -14.37 -17.74 -1.24
N SER A 94 -14.61 -17.10 -2.41
CA SER A 94 -15.46 -17.55 -3.50
C SER A 94 -15.04 -16.85 -4.80
N GLU A 95 -15.73 -17.08 -5.90
CA GLU A 95 -15.50 -16.38 -7.17
C GLU A 95 -15.70 -14.85 -7.06
N ARG A 96 -16.49 -14.39 -6.09
CA ARG A 96 -16.87 -12.98 -5.91
C ARG A 96 -16.53 -12.44 -4.52
N GLN A 97 -15.71 -13.15 -3.76
CA GLN A 97 -15.35 -12.72 -2.43
C GLN A 97 -13.89 -13.05 -2.11
N THR A 98 -13.16 -12.07 -1.62
CA THR A 98 -11.74 -12.17 -1.28
C THR A 98 -11.51 -11.73 0.16
N GLU A 99 -10.67 -12.48 0.89
CA GLU A 99 -10.05 -12.00 2.10
C GLU A 99 -8.74 -11.30 1.75
N MET A 100 -8.61 -10.03 2.13
CA MET A 100 -7.37 -9.25 2.05
C MET A 100 -6.80 -9.04 3.45
N ARG A 101 -5.50 -9.29 3.62
CA ARG A 101 -4.77 -9.12 4.88
C ARG A 101 -3.41 -8.51 4.60
N ASP A 102 -3.08 -7.47 5.35
CA ASP A 102 -1.77 -6.83 5.33
C ASP A 102 -0.97 -7.16 6.58
N ARG A 103 0.34 -7.24 6.44
CA ARG A 103 1.30 -7.25 7.53
C ARG A 103 2.36 -6.17 7.27
N PHE A 104 2.35 -5.13 8.08
CA PHE A 104 3.28 -4.02 7.98
C PHE A 104 4.30 -4.09 9.12
N THR A 105 5.56 -4.30 8.77
CA THR A 105 6.67 -4.38 9.71
C THR A 105 7.60 -3.21 9.46
N PHE A 106 7.93 -2.45 10.50
CA PHE A 106 8.87 -1.33 10.38
C PHE A 106 9.70 -1.14 11.64
N ALA A 107 10.85 -0.52 11.48
CA ALA A 107 11.69 -0.02 12.56
C ALA A 107 11.85 1.50 12.41
N ALA A 108 11.50 2.24 13.48
CA ALA A 108 11.70 3.68 13.51
C ALA A 108 13.20 4.03 13.53
N PRO A 109 13.62 5.18 12.98
CA PRO A 109 15.01 5.63 13.10
C PRO A 109 15.37 5.88 14.56
N LEU A 110 16.64 5.66 14.92
CA LEU A 110 17.14 5.79 16.28
C LEU A 110 16.91 7.18 16.93
N SER A 111 16.81 8.22 16.11
CA SER A 111 16.51 9.59 16.56
C SER A 111 15.09 9.77 17.12
N VAL A 112 14.17 8.86 16.82
CA VAL A 112 12.75 8.84 17.27
C VAL A 112 12.56 7.85 18.43
N LEU A 113 13.59 7.09 18.81
CA LEU A 113 13.52 6.01 19.80
C LEU A 113 13.57 6.48 21.27
N GLY A 114 13.57 7.78 21.53
CA GLY A 114 13.73 8.31 22.90
C GLY A 114 12.58 8.02 23.86
N ASN A 115 11.38 7.64 23.35
CA ASN A 115 10.21 7.46 24.22
C ASN A 115 9.29 6.37 23.69
N ILE A 116 8.85 5.47 24.57
CA ILE A 116 7.83 4.42 24.28
C ILE A 116 6.54 5.06 23.74
N ALA A 117 6.16 6.24 24.21
CA ALA A 117 4.99 6.98 23.78
C ALA A 117 5.07 7.36 22.27
N GLU A 118 6.26 7.75 21.79
CA GLU A 118 6.49 8.09 20.37
C GLU A 118 6.36 6.86 19.46
N GLN A 119 6.87 5.71 19.90
CA GLN A 119 6.72 4.44 19.16
C GLN A 119 5.26 4.00 19.08
N LEU A 120 4.51 4.10 20.17
CA LEU A 120 3.08 3.79 20.21
C LEU A 120 2.27 4.75 19.33
N PHE A 121 2.64 6.04 19.34
CA PHE A 121 2.00 7.04 18.49
C PHE A 121 2.24 6.73 17.00
N LEU A 122 3.49 6.46 16.60
CA LEU A 122 3.84 6.13 15.22
C LEU A 122 3.13 4.85 14.75
N LYS A 123 3.10 3.81 15.59
CA LYS A 123 2.37 2.58 15.30
C LYS A 123 0.88 2.82 15.06
N ARG A 124 0.23 3.60 15.92
CA ARG A 124 -1.20 3.96 15.76
C ARG A 124 -1.44 4.82 14.53
N TYR A 125 -0.52 5.71 14.22
CA TYR A 125 -0.58 6.55 13.03
C TYR A 125 -0.52 5.69 11.76
N MET A 126 0.45 4.75 11.67
CA MET A 126 0.60 3.85 10.54
C MET A 126 -0.60 2.89 10.41
N ASP A 127 -1.08 2.32 11.50
CA ASP A 127 -2.28 1.45 11.49
C ASP A 127 -3.50 2.19 10.92
N ARG A 128 -3.73 3.44 11.34
CA ARG A 128 -4.84 4.25 10.82
C ARG A 128 -4.69 4.57 9.34
N LEU A 129 -3.48 4.90 8.89
CA LEU A 129 -3.18 5.20 7.49
C LEU A 129 -3.45 3.97 6.60
N LEU A 130 -2.94 2.81 7.00
CA LEU A 130 -3.10 1.56 6.26
C LEU A 130 -4.56 1.08 6.23
N ARG A 131 -5.28 1.18 7.36
CA ARG A 131 -6.72 0.85 7.38
C ARG A 131 -7.53 1.73 6.43
N HIS A 132 -7.23 3.03 6.40
CA HIS A 132 -7.90 3.94 5.46
C HIS A 132 -7.60 3.57 4.01
N ARG A 133 -6.33 3.28 3.68
CA ARG A 133 -5.94 2.83 2.34
C ARG A 133 -6.66 1.54 1.93
N ASN A 134 -6.73 0.56 2.82
CA ASN A 134 -7.42 -0.70 2.56
C ASN A 134 -8.93 -0.53 2.37
N GLU A 135 -9.53 0.40 3.11
CA GLU A 135 -10.94 0.75 2.92
C GLU A 135 -11.20 1.36 1.54
N VAL A 136 -10.29 2.20 1.04
CA VAL A 136 -10.36 2.74 -0.32
C VAL A 136 -10.25 1.62 -1.37
N VAL A 137 -9.31 0.69 -1.21
CA VAL A 137 -9.21 -0.49 -2.10
C VAL A 137 -10.53 -1.27 -2.11
N LYS A 138 -11.13 -1.52 -0.94
CA LYS A 138 -12.42 -2.20 -0.82
C LYS A 138 -13.52 -1.44 -1.56
N GLN A 139 -13.69 -0.14 -1.31
CA GLN A 139 -14.73 0.69 -1.92
C GLN A 139 -14.60 0.72 -3.45
N VAL A 140 -13.38 0.83 -3.97
CA VAL A 140 -13.13 0.78 -5.41
C VAL A 140 -13.43 -0.60 -5.96
N ALA A 141 -12.99 -1.68 -5.30
CA ALA A 141 -13.18 -3.06 -5.74
C ALA A 141 -14.66 -3.47 -5.81
N GLU A 142 -15.47 -2.98 -4.87
CA GLU A 142 -16.91 -3.27 -4.75
C GLU A 142 -17.81 -2.35 -5.61
N SER A 143 -17.26 -1.35 -6.28
CA SER A 143 -17.96 -0.42 -7.18
C SER A 143 -17.55 -0.61 -8.64
N ASP A 144 -18.26 0.01 -9.59
CA ASP A 144 -17.89 -0.02 -11.02
C ASP A 144 -16.62 0.78 -11.33
N ARG A 145 -16.16 1.62 -10.40
CA ARG A 145 -14.96 2.44 -10.54
C ARG A 145 -13.66 1.65 -10.70
N TRP A 146 -13.64 0.36 -10.33
CA TRP A 146 -12.46 -0.47 -10.53
C TRP A 146 -11.97 -0.48 -11.99
N GLN A 147 -12.89 -0.28 -12.97
CA GLN A 147 -12.58 -0.27 -14.40
C GLN A 147 -11.70 0.93 -14.82
N ASP A 148 -11.68 1.99 -14.01
CA ASP A 148 -10.85 3.18 -14.24
C ASP A 148 -9.36 2.92 -13.91
N PHE A 149 -9.07 1.89 -13.10
CA PHE A 149 -7.74 1.64 -12.53
C PHE A 149 -7.08 0.34 -13.01
N ILE A 150 -7.85 -0.58 -13.57
CA ILE A 150 -7.33 -1.86 -14.07
C ILE A 150 -7.46 -1.86 -15.59
N PRO A 151 -6.34 -2.03 -16.34
CA PRO A 151 -6.39 -2.17 -17.80
C PRO A 151 -7.32 -3.33 -18.21
N ARG A 152 -8.18 -3.11 -19.17
CA ARG A 152 -8.98 -4.21 -19.75
C ARG A 152 -8.06 -5.21 -20.41
N PRO A 153 -8.24 -6.52 -20.20
CA PRO A 153 -7.50 -7.51 -20.97
C PRO A 153 -7.80 -7.28 -22.47
N LYS A 154 -6.73 -7.25 -23.26
CA LYS A 154 -6.82 -7.15 -24.73
C LYS A 154 -7.38 -8.46 -25.30
#